data_fa7cbc17e12607777739dba12f6da884
#
_entry.id   fa7cbc17e12607777739dba12f6da884
#
_cell.length_a   1.000
_cell.length_b   1.000
_cell.length_c   1.000
_cell.angle_alpha   90.00
_cell.angle_beta   90.00
_cell.angle_gamma   90.00
#
_symmetry.space_group_name_H-M   'P 1'
#
loop_
_entity.id
_entity.type
_entity.pdbx_description
1 polymer ?
#
loop_
_entity_poly.entity_id
_entity_poly.type
_entity_poly.pdbx_seq_one_letter_code
_entity_poly.pdbx_strand_id
1 'polypeptide(L)'
;PFDFPDEGAPPMAAMGPSRLELSKPVIAAVAGPAVAGGMELALWCDIRVMEETAFMGVYCRRWGIPLIDGGTVRLPRLVGEGRAMDLILTGRRVDADEALRIGLCEYVVPEGDARAKAEALAHDIARFPQSCMRADRRSVQEQHGLPMRDALRQEWSGSKAEVTKGIEGATRFADGKGRGGDFSDV
;
A
#
# COMPACT_ATOMS: atom_id res chain seq x y z
N PRO A 1 -13.85 -16.76 15.55
CA PRO A 1 -12.39 -16.53 15.59
C PRO A 1 -11.94 -15.27 14.81
N PHE A 2 -12.87 -14.60 14.08
CA PHE A 2 -12.59 -13.38 13.30
C PHE A 2 -13.17 -12.11 13.94
N ASP A 3 -13.85 -12.24 15.07
CA ASP A 3 -14.47 -11.10 15.75
C ASP A 3 -13.41 -10.19 16.35
N PHE A 4 -13.56 -8.88 16.16
CA PHE A 4 -12.67 -7.91 16.77
C PHE A 4 -12.93 -7.83 18.27
N PRO A 5 -11.88 -7.89 19.10
CA PRO A 5 -12.01 -7.57 20.52
C PRO A 5 -12.24 -6.05 20.68
N ASP A 6 -12.83 -5.67 21.81
CA ASP A 6 -13.04 -4.25 22.11
C ASP A 6 -11.72 -3.50 22.28
N GLU A 7 -10.68 -4.21 22.74
CA GLU A 7 -9.33 -3.69 22.91
C GLU A 7 -8.28 -4.70 22.44
N GLY A 8 -7.12 -4.20 22.03
CA GLY A 8 -5.97 -5.03 21.62
C GLY A 8 -5.75 -5.11 20.13
N ALA A 9 -4.88 -6.04 19.72
CA ALA A 9 -4.52 -6.21 18.32
C ALA A 9 -5.68 -6.81 17.52
N PRO A 10 -5.82 -6.45 16.22
CA PRO A 10 -6.80 -7.08 15.34
C PRO A 10 -6.61 -8.62 15.32
N PRO A 11 -7.68 -9.40 15.25
CA PRO A 11 -7.60 -10.85 15.13
C PRO A 11 -7.04 -11.23 13.75
N MET A 12 -6.54 -12.47 13.64
CA MET A 12 -6.13 -13.01 12.35
C MET A 12 -7.28 -12.92 11.35
N ALA A 13 -7.00 -12.44 10.15
CA ALA A 13 -7.97 -12.34 9.07
C ALA A 13 -8.19 -13.69 8.37
N ALA A 14 -9.28 -13.82 7.62
CA ALA A 14 -9.56 -15.01 6.81
C ALA A 14 -8.45 -15.26 5.77
N MET A 15 -7.89 -14.19 5.18
CA MET A 15 -6.74 -14.25 4.28
C MET A 15 -5.39 -14.16 5.01
N GLY A 16 -5.33 -14.48 6.30
CA GLY A 16 -4.10 -14.48 7.08
C GLY A 16 -3.58 -13.07 7.37
N PRO A 17 -2.63 -12.52 6.58
CA PRO A 17 -1.93 -11.28 6.92
C PRO A 17 -2.73 -10.00 6.71
N SER A 18 -3.92 -10.03 6.10
CA SER A 18 -4.64 -8.84 5.64
C SER A 18 -5.07 -7.86 6.75
N ARG A 19 -4.93 -8.25 8.02
CA ARG A 19 -5.15 -7.40 9.21
C ARG A 19 -3.87 -7.12 10.01
N LEU A 20 -2.71 -7.61 9.56
CA LEU A 20 -1.44 -7.35 10.24
C LEU A 20 -0.99 -5.90 10.00
N GLU A 21 -0.51 -5.29 11.07
CA GLU A 21 0.14 -3.98 11.04
C GLU A 21 1.65 -4.17 11.07
N LEU A 22 2.26 -4.19 9.87
CA LEU A 22 3.69 -4.40 9.74
C LEU A 22 4.42 -3.05 9.77
N SER A 23 5.60 -3.03 10.38
CA SER A 23 6.48 -1.85 10.38
C SER A 23 7.26 -1.68 9.08
N LYS A 24 7.33 -2.71 8.24
CA LYS A 24 8.01 -2.69 6.94
C LYS A 24 7.00 -2.49 5.81
N PRO A 25 7.36 -1.76 4.75
CA PRO A 25 6.57 -1.75 3.52
C PRO A 25 6.37 -3.14 2.93
N VAL A 26 5.23 -3.33 2.30
CA VAL A 26 4.87 -4.57 1.60
C VAL A 26 4.50 -4.24 0.16
N ILE A 27 5.06 -4.99 -0.79
CA ILE A 27 4.80 -4.80 -2.22
C ILE A 27 4.13 -6.05 -2.77
N ALA A 28 2.98 -5.88 -3.40
CA ALA A 28 2.30 -6.95 -4.12
C ALA A 28 2.89 -7.10 -5.52
N ALA A 29 3.31 -8.32 -5.88
CA ALA A 29 3.61 -8.73 -7.25
C ALA A 29 2.43 -9.54 -7.78
N VAL A 30 1.61 -8.95 -8.64
CA VAL A 30 0.36 -9.53 -9.14
C VAL A 30 0.60 -10.07 -10.54
N ALA A 31 0.92 -11.38 -10.63
CA ALA A 31 1.26 -12.07 -11.86
C ALA A 31 0.04 -12.68 -12.61
N GLY A 32 -1.17 -12.55 -12.06
CA GLY A 32 -2.37 -13.14 -12.64
C GLY A 32 -3.65 -12.66 -11.94
N PRO A 33 -4.70 -13.49 -11.87
CA PRO A 33 -5.95 -13.12 -11.23
C PRO A 33 -5.78 -12.83 -9.74
N ALA A 34 -5.98 -11.57 -9.31
CA ALA A 34 -6.10 -11.18 -7.91
C ALA A 34 -7.57 -10.84 -7.61
N VAL A 35 -8.37 -11.86 -7.28
CA VAL A 35 -9.82 -11.73 -7.14
C VAL A 35 -10.30 -12.07 -5.74
N ALA A 36 -11.43 -11.51 -5.32
CA ALA A 36 -12.02 -11.73 -4.00
C ALA A 36 -11.00 -11.42 -2.88
N GLY A 37 -10.74 -12.37 -1.98
CA GLY A 37 -9.70 -12.24 -0.94
C GLY A 37 -8.29 -11.98 -1.49
N GLY A 38 -7.96 -12.49 -2.69
CA GLY A 38 -6.70 -12.17 -3.37
C GLY A 38 -6.58 -10.69 -3.73
N MET A 39 -7.68 -10.05 -4.15
CA MET A 39 -7.73 -8.59 -4.32
C MET A 39 -7.55 -7.88 -2.98
N GLU A 40 -8.24 -8.33 -1.92
CA GLU A 40 -8.10 -7.73 -0.58
C GLU A 40 -6.67 -7.80 -0.05
N LEU A 41 -5.97 -8.93 -0.33
CA LEU A 41 -4.56 -9.10 0.02
C LEU A 41 -3.66 -8.14 -0.75
N ALA A 42 -3.91 -7.93 -2.05
CA ALA A 42 -3.18 -6.93 -2.85
C ALA A 42 -3.44 -5.49 -2.36
N LEU A 43 -4.68 -5.19 -1.93
CA LEU A 43 -5.05 -3.90 -1.34
C LEU A 43 -4.42 -3.67 0.05
N TRP A 44 -4.07 -4.73 0.77
CA TRP A 44 -3.36 -4.64 2.05
C TRP A 44 -1.90 -4.20 1.88
N CYS A 45 -1.28 -4.52 0.75
CA CYS A 45 0.07 -4.09 0.44
C CYS A 45 0.12 -2.56 0.19
N ASP A 46 1.29 -1.96 0.44
CA ASP A 46 1.50 -0.51 0.23
C ASP A 46 1.60 -0.16 -1.26
N ILE A 47 2.26 -1.01 -2.04
CA ILE A 47 2.48 -0.83 -3.49
C ILE A 47 2.04 -2.11 -4.22
N ARG A 48 1.49 -1.96 -5.43
CA ARG A 48 1.05 -3.07 -6.31
C ARG A 48 1.72 -2.95 -7.66
N VAL A 49 2.43 -4.01 -8.06
CA VAL A 49 2.98 -4.20 -9.40
C VAL A 49 2.14 -5.28 -10.08
N MET A 50 1.50 -4.96 -11.18
CA MET A 50 0.67 -5.90 -11.94
C MET A 50 1.35 -6.27 -13.26
N GLU A 51 1.23 -7.51 -13.67
CA GLU A 51 1.52 -7.89 -15.06
C GLU A 51 0.40 -7.42 -15.97
N GLU A 52 0.72 -7.11 -17.23
CA GLU A 52 -0.23 -6.63 -18.23
C GLU A 52 -1.39 -7.62 -18.48
N THR A 53 -1.16 -8.92 -18.23
CA THR A 53 -2.16 -10.00 -18.34
C THR A 53 -2.96 -10.22 -17.06
N ALA A 54 -2.53 -9.61 -15.95
CA ALA A 54 -3.17 -9.73 -14.65
C ALA A 54 -4.46 -8.90 -14.58
N PHE A 55 -5.32 -9.27 -13.66
CA PHE A 55 -6.55 -8.53 -13.40
C PHE A 55 -7.00 -8.64 -11.95
N MET A 56 -7.84 -7.69 -11.52
CA MET A 56 -8.48 -7.66 -10.21
C MET A 56 -10.01 -7.72 -10.33
N GLY A 57 -10.68 -8.11 -9.24
CA GLY A 57 -12.15 -8.06 -9.20
C GLY A 57 -12.75 -8.61 -7.90
N VAL A 58 -13.92 -8.08 -7.54
CA VAL A 58 -14.67 -8.52 -6.35
C VAL A 58 -15.53 -9.75 -6.67
N TYR A 59 -14.88 -10.85 -7.06
CA TYR A 59 -15.56 -12.05 -7.57
C TYR A 59 -16.33 -12.83 -6.49
N CYS A 60 -16.04 -12.63 -5.22
CA CYS A 60 -16.81 -13.17 -4.09
C CYS A 60 -18.27 -12.72 -4.13
N ARG A 61 -18.59 -11.58 -4.75
CA ARG A 61 -19.95 -11.07 -4.94
C ARG A 61 -20.86 -12.09 -5.63
N ARG A 62 -20.33 -12.84 -6.59
CA ARG A 62 -21.06 -13.86 -7.35
C ARG A 62 -21.54 -15.03 -6.48
N TRP A 63 -20.91 -15.22 -5.33
CA TRP A 63 -21.14 -16.34 -4.43
C TRP A 63 -21.77 -15.92 -3.10
N GLY A 64 -22.17 -14.65 -2.96
CA GLY A 64 -22.75 -14.12 -1.73
C GLY A 64 -21.74 -13.99 -0.57
N ILE A 65 -20.44 -14.08 -0.83
CA ILE A 65 -19.40 -13.97 0.19
C ILE A 65 -19.04 -12.47 0.32
N PRO A 66 -19.10 -11.89 1.52
CA PRO A 66 -18.72 -10.50 1.74
C PRO A 66 -17.19 -10.32 1.74
N LEU A 67 -16.75 -9.08 1.48
CA LEU A 67 -15.38 -8.66 1.72
C LEU A 67 -15.17 -8.47 3.23
N ILE A 68 -14.25 -9.24 3.83
CA ILE A 68 -13.98 -9.24 5.29
C ILE A 68 -12.49 -9.07 5.63
N ASP A 69 -11.67 -8.91 4.61
CA ASP A 69 -10.22 -8.75 4.72
C ASP A 69 -9.75 -7.32 4.40
N GLY A 70 -10.66 -6.35 4.51
CA GLY A 70 -10.39 -4.92 4.39
C GLY A 70 -10.68 -4.32 3.02
N GLY A 71 -11.28 -5.07 2.09
CA GLY A 71 -11.60 -4.59 0.74
C GLY A 71 -12.51 -3.37 0.75
N THR A 72 -13.59 -3.39 1.55
CA THR A 72 -14.53 -2.26 1.65
C THR A 72 -13.91 -1.01 2.33
N VAL A 73 -12.81 -1.18 3.04
CA VAL A 73 -12.10 -0.10 3.73
C VAL A 73 -11.00 0.49 2.85
N ARG A 74 -10.19 -0.38 2.21
CA ARG A 74 -9.00 0.06 1.46
C ARG A 74 -9.32 0.49 0.02
N LEU A 75 -10.22 -0.22 -0.65
CA LEU A 75 -10.56 0.09 -2.04
C LEU A 75 -11.03 1.53 -2.24
N PRO A 76 -12.01 2.06 -1.48
CA PRO A 76 -12.44 3.45 -1.64
C PRO A 76 -11.36 4.48 -1.30
N ARG A 77 -10.40 4.14 -0.44
CA ARG A 77 -9.26 5.01 -0.13
C ARG A 77 -8.26 5.11 -1.29
N LEU A 78 -8.17 4.09 -2.12
CA LEU A 78 -7.29 4.07 -3.30
C LEU A 78 -7.94 4.71 -4.51
N VAL A 79 -9.14 4.28 -4.88
CA VAL A 79 -9.77 4.67 -6.15
C VAL A 79 -10.90 5.69 -6.03
N GLY A 80 -11.24 6.07 -4.82
CA GLY A 80 -12.41 6.90 -4.50
C GLY A 80 -13.70 6.09 -4.40
N GLU A 81 -14.68 6.61 -3.66
CA GLU A 81 -15.91 5.89 -3.30
C GLU A 81 -16.73 5.47 -4.52
N GLY A 82 -16.90 6.36 -5.51
CA GLY A 82 -17.70 6.06 -6.69
C GLY A 82 -17.20 4.89 -7.49
N ARG A 83 -15.87 4.83 -7.75
CA ARG A 83 -15.25 3.68 -8.44
C ARG A 83 -15.27 2.41 -7.59
N ALA A 84 -15.01 2.55 -6.30
CA ALA A 84 -15.10 1.42 -5.38
C ALA A 84 -16.50 0.80 -5.38
N MET A 85 -17.55 1.61 -5.36
CA MET A 85 -18.94 1.15 -5.44
C MET A 85 -19.23 0.42 -6.74
N ASP A 86 -18.78 0.93 -7.90
CA ASP A 86 -18.92 0.22 -9.17
C ASP A 86 -18.27 -1.18 -9.08
N LEU A 87 -17.03 -1.27 -8.62
CA LEU A 87 -16.31 -2.54 -8.54
C LEU A 87 -16.92 -3.52 -7.52
N ILE A 88 -17.35 -3.01 -6.36
CA ILE A 88 -17.94 -3.83 -5.30
C ILE A 88 -19.32 -4.35 -5.70
N LEU A 89 -20.17 -3.50 -6.28
CA LEU A 89 -21.55 -3.86 -6.59
C LEU A 89 -21.64 -4.77 -7.82
N THR A 90 -20.86 -4.49 -8.86
CA THR A 90 -20.88 -5.27 -10.10
C THR A 90 -20.04 -6.54 -10.03
N GLY A 91 -18.98 -6.55 -9.22
CA GLY A 91 -18.00 -7.60 -9.21
C GLY A 91 -17.33 -7.80 -10.58
N ARG A 92 -17.25 -6.75 -11.39
CA ARG A 92 -16.64 -6.81 -12.72
C ARG A 92 -15.12 -6.98 -12.65
N ARG A 93 -14.56 -7.39 -13.76
CA ARG A 93 -13.11 -7.45 -13.97
C ARG A 93 -12.54 -6.04 -14.18
N VAL A 94 -11.33 -5.85 -13.67
CA VAL A 94 -10.49 -4.66 -13.86
C VAL A 94 -9.15 -5.15 -14.39
N ASP A 95 -8.86 -4.89 -15.66
CA ASP A 95 -7.58 -5.22 -16.29
C ASP A 95 -6.46 -4.28 -15.83
N ALA A 96 -5.20 -4.64 -16.04
CA ALA A 96 -4.03 -3.91 -15.56
C ALA A 96 -4.00 -2.45 -16.02
N ASP A 97 -4.34 -2.16 -17.26
CA ASP A 97 -4.40 -0.80 -17.81
C ASP A 97 -5.47 0.07 -17.11
N GLU A 98 -6.63 -0.50 -16.83
CA GLU A 98 -7.66 0.19 -16.08
C GLU A 98 -7.21 0.39 -14.62
N ALA A 99 -6.62 -0.64 -14.00
CA ALA A 99 -6.12 -0.58 -12.64
C ALA A 99 -5.10 0.55 -12.47
N LEU A 100 -4.15 0.68 -13.38
CA LEU A 100 -3.19 1.79 -13.39
C LEU A 100 -3.88 3.15 -13.55
N ARG A 101 -4.78 3.27 -14.52
CA ARG A 101 -5.48 4.54 -14.79
C ARG A 101 -6.33 5.04 -13.63
N ILE A 102 -6.92 4.13 -12.84
CA ILE A 102 -7.78 4.50 -11.71
C ILE A 102 -7.04 4.55 -10.36
N GLY A 103 -5.74 4.25 -10.32
CA GLY A 103 -4.94 4.22 -9.09
C GLY A 103 -5.16 2.97 -8.23
N LEU A 104 -5.60 1.87 -8.84
CA LEU A 104 -5.73 0.58 -8.17
C LEU A 104 -4.40 -0.20 -8.12
N CYS A 105 -3.47 0.10 -9.03
CA CYS A 105 -2.07 -0.31 -8.96
C CYS A 105 -1.14 0.84 -9.36
N GLU A 106 0.12 0.73 -8.98
CA GLU A 106 1.13 1.78 -9.20
C GLU A 106 2.01 1.50 -10.42
N TYR A 107 2.17 0.22 -10.78
CA TYR A 107 3.01 -0.19 -11.92
C TYR A 107 2.34 -1.31 -12.71
N VAL A 108 2.50 -1.23 -14.04
CA VAL A 108 2.19 -2.33 -14.95
C VAL A 108 3.48 -2.72 -15.68
N VAL A 109 3.75 -4.03 -15.77
CA VAL A 109 4.94 -4.60 -16.37
C VAL A 109 4.57 -5.77 -17.32
N PRO A 110 5.46 -6.17 -18.24
CA PRO A 110 5.25 -7.35 -19.05
C PRO A 110 4.99 -8.62 -18.23
N GLU A 111 4.35 -9.61 -18.86
CA GLU A 111 4.12 -10.93 -18.25
C GLU A 111 5.46 -11.55 -17.79
N GLY A 112 5.50 -12.06 -16.56
CA GLY A 112 6.68 -12.66 -15.92
C GLY A 112 7.55 -11.68 -15.11
N ASP A 113 7.33 -10.36 -15.22
CA ASP A 113 8.23 -9.35 -14.66
C ASP A 113 7.75 -8.76 -13.32
N ALA A 114 6.53 -9.06 -12.84
CA ALA A 114 5.99 -8.44 -11.64
C ALA A 114 6.88 -8.65 -10.41
N ARG A 115 7.38 -9.86 -10.21
CA ARG A 115 8.24 -10.18 -9.07
C ARG A 115 9.57 -9.43 -9.15
N ALA A 116 10.24 -9.45 -10.27
CA ALA A 116 11.54 -8.77 -10.45
C ALA A 116 11.40 -7.26 -10.20
N LYS A 117 10.33 -6.64 -10.72
CA LYS A 117 10.05 -5.23 -10.48
C LYS A 117 9.75 -4.93 -9.02
N ALA A 118 8.97 -5.77 -8.35
CA ALA A 118 8.64 -5.60 -6.93
C ALA A 118 9.88 -5.74 -6.04
N GLU A 119 10.76 -6.71 -6.33
CA GLU A 119 12.03 -6.91 -5.62
C GLU A 119 12.98 -5.72 -5.84
N ALA A 120 13.07 -5.19 -7.06
CA ALA A 120 13.87 -4.00 -7.36
C ALA A 120 13.38 -2.78 -6.56
N LEU A 121 12.07 -2.53 -6.52
CA LEU A 121 11.49 -1.46 -5.71
C LEU A 121 11.77 -1.67 -4.22
N ALA A 122 11.68 -2.90 -3.72
CA ALA A 122 11.99 -3.21 -2.32
C ALA A 122 13.46 -2.94 -1.99
N HIS A 123 14.39 -3.27 -2.88
CA HIS A 123 15.82 -2.97 -2.71
C HIS A 123 16.07 -1.46 -2.72
N ASP A 124 15.44 -0.70 -3.61
CA ASP A 124 15.57 0.76 -3.65
C ASP A 124 15.05 1.38 -2.36
N ILE A 125 13.86 0.98 -1.89
CA ILE A 125 13.29 1.43 -0.63
C ILE A 125 14.19 1.08 0.57
N ALA A 126 14.83 -0.09 0.55
CA ALA A 126 15.70 -0.55 1.63
C ALA A 126 16.99 0.29 1.78
N ARG A 127 17.38 1.04 0.75
CA ARG A 127 18.55 1.93 0.77
C ARG A 127 18.30 3.25 1.50
N PHE A 128 17.05 3.69 1.60
CA PHE A 128 16.70 4.94 2.29
C PHE A 128 16.82 4.81 3.83
N PRO A 129 16.96 5.95 4.55
CA PRO A 129 16.91 5.97 6.01
C PRO A 129 15.58 5.40 6.53
N GLN A 130 15.63 4.18 7.06
CA GLN A 130 14.45 3.36 7.35
C GLN A 130 13.54 3.97 8.43
N SER A 131 14.08 4.64 9.42
CA SER A 131 13.28 5.23 10.50
C SER A 131 12.39 6.36 9.98
N CYS A 132 12.92 7.22 9.11
CA CYS A 132 12.20 8.31 8.46
C CYS A 132 11.09 7.75 7.57
N MET A 133 11.42 6.90 6.61
CA MET A 133 10.45 6.29 5.67
C MET A 133 9.30 5.58 6.39
N ARG A 134 9.61 4.84 7.48
CA ARG A 134 8.57 4.15 8.27
C ARG A 134 7.70 5.11 9.08
N ALA A 135 8.25 6.24 9.53
CA ALA A 135 7.47 7.28 10.19
C ALA A 135 6.45 7.89 9.23
N ASP A 136 6.86 8.23 8.02
CA ASP A 136 5.98 8.78 6.98
C ASP A 136 4.90 7.76 6.57
N ARG A 137 5.29 6.50 6.33
CA ARG A 137 4.34 5.42 6.03
C ARG A 137 3.28 5.28 7.13
N ARG A 138 3.68 5.26 8.37
CA ARG A 138 2.76 5.16 9.51
C ARG A 138 1.83 6.36 9.57
N SER A 139 2.35 7.57 9.38
CA SER A 139 1.55 8.80 9.35
C SER A 139 0.45 8.73 8.29
N VAL A 140 0.78 8.29 7.06
CA VAL A 140 -0.21 8.08 5.99
C VAL A 140 -1.29 7.07 6.39
N GLN A 141 -0.95 6.00 7.08
CA GLN A 141 -1.91 4.98 7.48
C GLN A 141 -2.82 5.42 8.63
N GLU A 142 -2.27 6.14 9.61
CA GLU A 142 -2.97 6.52 10.83
C GLU A 142 -3.84 7.79 10.69
N GLN A 143 -3.58 8.64 9.69
CA GLN A 143 -4.29 9.91 9.52
C GLN A 143 -5.76 9.77 9.08
N HIS A 144 -6.17 8.60 8.59
CA HIS A 144 -7.50 8.39 8.05
C HIS A 144 -8.60 8.62 9.11
N GLY A 145 -9.56 9.48 8.78
CA GLY A 145 -10.68 9.82 9.66
C GLY A 145 -10.36 10.90 10.70
N LEU A 146 -9.13 11.36 10.79
CA LEU A 146 -8.78 12.48 11.67
C LEU A 146 -9.15 13.82 11.02
N PRO A 147 -9.59 14.82 11.82
CA PRO A 147 -9.63 16.20 11.37
C PRO A 147 -8.24 16.66 10.93
N MET A 148 -8.15 17.49 9.87
CA MET A 148 -6.87 17.94 9.29
C MET A 148 -5.86 18.43 10.33
N ARG A 149 -6.31 19.23 11.29
CA ARG A 149 -5.44 19.77 12.35
C ARG A 149 -4.84 18.68 13.24
N ASP A 150 -5.60 17.64 13.51
CA ASP A 150 -5.15 16.52 14.35
C ASP A 150 -4.24 15.58 13.56
N ALA A 151 -4.52 15.35 12.28
CA ALA A 151 -3.65 14.62 11.37
C ALA A 151 -2.26 15.29 11.27
N LEU A 152 -2.19 16.61 11.04
CA LEU A 152 -0.92 17.36 11.00
C LEU A 152 -0.17 17.34 12.33
N ARG A 153 -0.90 17.38 13.45
CA ARG A 153 -0.28 17.26 14.78
C ARG A 153 0.33 15.87 14.98
N GLN A 154 -0.37 14.82 14.55
CA GLN A 154 0.11 13.44 14.63
C GLN A 154 1.33 13.21 13.74
N GLU A 155 1.30 13.69 12.49
CA GLU A 155 2.43 13.67 11.56
C GLU A 155 3.68 14.27 12.21
N TRP A 156 3.59 15.50 12.75
CA TRP A 156 4.70 16.14 13.44
C TRP A 156 5.19 15.34 14.66
N SER A 157 4.27 14.90 15.52
CA SER A 157 4.60 14.15 16.72
C SER A 157 5.30 12.82 16.43
N GLY A 158 4.91 12.14 15.36
CA GLY A 158 5.48 10.87 14.91
C GLY A 158 6.83 11.01 14.23
N SER A 159 7.11 12.18 13.62
CA SER A 159 8.29 12.40 12.76
C SER A 159 9.35 13.31 13.35
N LYS A 160 9.04 14.10 14.41
CA LYS A 160 9.97 15.11 14.96
C LYS A 160 11.35 14.58 15.35
N ALA A 161 11.43 13.33 15.83
CA ALA A 161 12.71 12.71 16.18
C ALA A 161 13.58 12.44 14.93
N GLU A 162 12.97 12.20 13.78
CA GLU A 162 13.66 11.93 12.52
C GLU A 162 14.21 13.21 11.90
N VAL A 163 13.61 14.37 12.16
CA VAL A 163 14.12 15.69 11.72
C VAL A 163 15.54 15.92 12.23
N THR A 164 15.81 15.56 13.48
CA THR A 164 17.16 15.70 14.07
C THR A 164 18.17 14.79 13.35
N LYS A 165 17.80 13.56 13.03
CA LYS A 165 18.65 12.64 12.24
C LYS A 165 18.83 13.11 10.79
N GLY A 166 17.84 13.82 10.24
CA GLY A 166 17.89 14.39 8.89
C GLY A 166 18.99 15.42 8.68
N ILE A 167 19.55 16.01 9.75
CA ILE A 167 20.68 16.95 9.67
C ILE A 167 21.90 16.30 9.02
N GLU A 168 22.18 15.02 9.33
CA GLU A 168 23.27 14.27 8.71
C GLU A 168 23.04 14.09 7.19
N GLY A 169 21.80 13.81 6.79
CA GLY A 169 21.40 13.73 5.38
C GLY A 169 21.54 15.08 4.66
N ALA A 170 21.15 16.18 5.32
CA ALA A 170 21.30 17.53 4.78
C ALA A 170 22.77 17.90 4.56
N THR A 171 23.67 17.46 5.46
CA THR A 171 25.12 17.66 5.29
C THR A 171 25.62 16.90 4.07
N ARG A 172 25.27 15.64 3.90
CA ARG A 172 25.63 14.85 2.71
C ARG A 172 25.13 15.48 1.42
N PHE A 173 23.92 16.03 1.40
CA PHE A 173 23.39 16.75 0.26
C PHE A 173 24.16 18.05 -0.01
N ALA A 174 24.54 18.80 1.03
CA ALA A 174 25.37 19.99 0.89
C ALA A 174 26.75 19.66 0.29
N ASP A 175 27.31 18.49 0.63
CA ASP A 175 28.57 17.95 0.08
C ASP A 175 28.42 17.40 -1.35
N GLY A 176 27.21 17.48 -1.94
CA GLY A 176 26.96 17.16 -3.34
C GLY A 176 26.35 15.80 -3.62
N LYS A 177 26.13 14.95 -2.59
CA LYS A 177 25.53 13.64 -2.76
C LYS A 177 24.03 13.70 -3.11
N GLY A 178 23.55 12.81 -3.95
CA GLY A 178 22.15 12.72 -4.35
C GLY A 178 21.64 13.90 -5.19
N ARG A 179 22.49 14.82 -5.61
CA ARG A 179 22.10 15.95 -6.46
C ARG A 179 21.64 15.43 -7.83
N GLY A 180 20.56 16.01 -8.34
CA GLY A 180 20.00 15.62 -9.63
C GLY A 180 19.23 14.31 -9.61
N GLY A 181 18.93 13.74 -8.43
CA GLY A 181 18.15 12.49 -8.28
C GLY A 181 19.00 11.22 -8.43
N ASP A 182 20.32 11.32 -8.40
CA ASP A 182 21.20 10.15 -8.29
C ASP A 182 21.31 9.73 -6.81
N PHE A 183 20.82 8.53 -6.51
CA PHE A 183 20.84 7.93 -5.17
C PHE A 183 21.79 6.72 -5.08
N SER A 184 22.71 6.54 -6.04
CA SER A 184 23.61 5.40 -6.09
C SER A 184 24.60 5.38 -4.92
N ASP A 185 24.89 6.56 -4.33
CA ASP A 185 25.87 6.76 -3.27
C ASP A 185 25.28 7.30 -1.95
N VAL A 186 23.95 7.15 -1.77
CA VAL A 186 23.22 7.61 -0.57
C VAL A 186 23.00 6.50 0.44
#